data_3eb9968c3fb3abc59271b3cc8a1fa5d4
#
_entry.id   3eb9968c3fb3abc59271b3cc8a1fa5d4
#
_cell.length_a   1.000
_cell.length_b   1.000
_cell.length_c   1.000
_cell.angle_alpha   90.00
_cell.angle_beta   90.00
_cell.angle_gamma   90.00
#
_symmetry.space_group_name_H-M   'P 1'
#
loop_
_entity.id
_entity.type
_entity.pdbx_description
1 polymer ?
#
loop_
_entity_poly.entity_id
_entity_poly.type
_entity_poly.pdbx_seq_one_letter_code
_entity_poly.pdbx_strand_id
1 'polypeptide(L)'
;MSAVTELAVVPPKETALTVFSTANGLDPWLQQVRAKVDEFNKVLPDLTTRKGREAYASMAHQIAKSKTALEAVGKEISAKQKEIPKLIDAERKRVWDTLESWQKEVRKPLDDWQAAEDARVAKHNDGIQQIKDMALFGDMPPASVVARVITDLEAIAIDDSWEEFLAEAAQIKDQALAKLRALLAERTQYEADQAELAQRRAEAEAQAQRDRDAEIARVAAEQARLHSEQQAQAERENCQQAPEQVPF
;
A
#
# COMPACT_ATOMS: atom_id res chain seq x y z
N MET A 1 39.42 18.12 16.61
CA MET A 1 39.49 18.21 15.14
C MET A 1 40.50 17.17 14.68
N SER A 2 40.09 15.95 14.37
CA SER A 2 40.99 14.93 13.81
C SER A 2 41.22 15.28 12.34
N ALA A 3 42.50 15.53 12.01
CA ALA A 3 42.91 15.71 10.62
C ALA A 3 42.50 14.46 9.82
N VAL A 4 41.57 14.62 8.92
CA VAL A 4 41.21 13.58 7.94
C VAL A 4 42.46 13.43 7.05
N THR A 5 43.30 12.45 7.36
CA THR A 5 44.47 12.15 6.59
C THR A 5 44.03 11.71 5.20
N GLU A 6 44.33 12.49 4.21
CA GLU A 6 43.94 12.27 2.82
C GLU A 6 44.49 10.95 2.29
N LEU A 7 43.63 10.05 1.84
CA LEU A 7 43.95 8.67 1.44
C LEU A 7 44.42 8.56 -0.03
N ALA A 8 44.50 9.65 -0.76
CA ALA A 8 44.97 9.62 -2.15
C ALA A 8 46.46 9.34 -2.23
N VAL A 9 46.84 8.08 -2.02
CA VAL A 9 48.22 7.62 -2.14
C VAL A 9 48.45 7.13 -3.57
N VAL A 10 49.25 7.85 -4.32
CA VAL A 10 49.66 7.46 -5.68
C VAL A 10 51.20 7.35 -5.75
N PRO A 11 51.76 6.48 -6.61
CA PRO A 11 53.18 6.40 -6.83
C PRO A 11 53.75 7.75 -7.31
N PRO A 12 54.96 8.16 -6.86
CA PRO A 12 55.66 9.30 -7.42
C PRO A 12 55.84 9.17 -8.94
N LYS A 13 55.77 10.26 -9.67
CA LYS A 13 55.84 10.25 -11.16
C LYS A 13 57.09 9.57 -11.69
N GLU A 14 58.22 9.69 -10.99
CA GLU A 14 59.51 9.12 -11.36
C GLU A 14 59.55 7.59 -11.30
N THR A 15 58.76 6.99 -10.40
CA THR A 15 58.71 5.52 -10.19
C THR A 15 57.44 4.90 -10.73
N ALA A 16 56.48 5.71 -11.12
CA ALA A 16 55.12 5.24 -11.49
C ALA A 16 55.16 4.23 -12.66
N LEU A 17 55.96 4.48 -13.71
CA LEU A 17 56.12 3.53 -14.82
C LEU A 17 56.60 2.16 -14.35
N THR A 18 57.65 2.10 -13.54
CA THR A 18 58.19 0.86 -13.00
C THR A 18 57.18 0.13 -12.14
N VAL A 19 56.47 0.86 -11.29
CA VAL A 19 55.45 0.31 -10.40
C VAL A 19 54.29 -0.31 -11.19
N PHE A 20 53.76 0.41 -12.19
CA PHE A 20 52.65 -0.08 -13.01
C PHE A 20 53.03 -1.18 -14.01
N SER A 21 54.31 -1.27 -14.40
CA SER A 21 54.81 -2.31 -15.32
C SER A 21 55.31 -3.58 -14.60
N THR A 22 55.34 -3.58 -13.29
CA THR A 22 55.74 -4.73 -12.46
C THR A 22 54.45 -5.45 -11.98
N ALA A 23 54.42 -6.77 -12.11
CA ALA A 23 53.33 -7.56 -11.54
C ALA A 23 53.22 -7.32 -10.02
N ASN A 24 52.03 -7.00 -9.54
CA ASN A 24 51.77 -6.62 -8.15
C ASN A 24 52.56 -5.39 -7.65
N GLY A 25 53.07 -4.57 -8.56
CA GLY A 25 53.86 -3.39 -8.21
C GLY A 25 53.12 -2.35 -7.37
N LEU A 26 51.79 -2.35 -7.43
CA LEU A 26 50.93 -1.47 -6.65
C LEU A 26 50.54 -2.03 -5.26
N ASP A 27 50.95 -3.23 -4.89
CA ASP A 27 50.61 -3.83 -3.60
C ASP A 27 51.00 -2.97 -2.39
N PRO A 28 52.15 -2.27 -2.35
CA PRO A 28 52.47 -1.39 -1.23
C PRO A 28 51.44 -0.29 -0.99
N TRP A 29 50.84 0.27 -2.06
CA TRP A 29 49.77 1.27 -1.98
C TRP A 29 48.42 0.64 -1.60
N LEU A 30 48.12 -0.54 -2.14
CA LEU A 30 46.94 -1.31 -1.74
C LEU A 30 46.97 -1.67 -0.24
N GLN A 31 48.14 -2.10 0.27
CA GLN A 31 48.35 -2.41 1.69
C GLN A 31 48.13 -1.18 2.58
N GLN A 32 48.56 0.01 2.15
CA GLN A 32 48.31 1.24 2.89
C GLN A 32 46.79 1.56 2.96
N VAL A 33 46.06 1.41 1.85
CA VAL A 33 44.62 1.59 1.84
C VAL A 33 43.95 0.54 2.72
N ARG A 34 44.36 -0.74 2.61
CA ARG A 34 43.84 -1.86 3.41
C ARG A 34 44.05 -1.64 4.90
N ALA A 35 45.26 -1.22 5.32
CA ALA A 35 45.52 -0.93 6.71
C ALA A 35 44.58 0.11 7.32
N LYS A 36 44.23 1.15 6.56
CA LYS A 36 43.25 2.17 7.00
C LYS A 36 41.84 1.63 7.08
N VAL A 37 41.43 0.77 6.13
CA VAL A 37 40.13 0.07 6.18
C VAL A 37 40.06 -0.83 7.40
N ASP A 38 41.15 -1.58 7.69
CA ASP A 38 41.18 -2.47 8.84
C ASP A 38 41.19 -1.69 10.18
N GLU A 39 41.84 -0.53 10.23
CA GLU A 39 41.76 0.37 11.38
C GLU A 39 40.37 0.92 11.59
N PHE A 40 39.70 1.37 10.52
CA PHE A 40 38.33 1.84 10.56
C PHE A 40 37.39 0.73 11.05
N ASN A 41 37.52 -0.50 10.54
CA ASN A 41 36.70 -1.64 10.92
C ASN A 41 36.88 -2.09 12.38
N LYS A 42 38.01 -1.73 13.04
CA LYS A 42 38.17 -2.00 14.47
C LYS A 42 37.33 -1.08 15.37
N VAL A 43 37.06 0.14 14.92
CA VAL A 43 36.30 1.13 15.70
C VAL A 43 34.81 0.97 15.54
N LEU A 44 34.31 0.48 14.37
CA LEU A 44 32.90 0.30 14.00
C LEU A 44 32.02 1.45 14.49
N PRO A 45 32.04 2.62 13.82
CA PRO A 45 31.22 3.76 14.21
C PRO A 45 29.75 3.39 14.30
N ASP A 46 29.05 3.94 15.31
CA ASP A 46 27.63 3.66 15.54
C ASP A 46 26.76 4.22 14.43
N LEU A 47 26.11 3.33 13.68
CA LEU A 47 25.23 3.66 12.54
C LEU A 47 23.90 4.30 12.97
N THR A 48 23.51 4.19 14.24
CA THR A 48 22.32 4.89 14.74
C THR A 48 22.52 6.40 14.78
N THR A 49 23.77 6.85 14.88
CA THR A 49 24.11 8.28 14.92
C THR A 49 24.43 8.82 13.52
N ARG A 50 24.03 10.07 13.27
CA ARG A 50 24.38 10.79 12.04
C ARG A 50 25.92 10.81 11.83
N LYS A 51 26.69 11.06 12.90
CA LYS A 51 28.16 11.10 12.85
C LYS A 51 28.76 9.75 12.44
N GLY A 52 28.19 8.63 12.92
CA GLY A 52 28.62 7.29 12.54
C GLY A 52 28.38 7.01 11.05
N ARG A 53 27.19 7.31 10.54
CA ARG A 53 26.87 7.16 9.11
C ARG A 53 27.77 8.01 8.21
N GLU A 54 28.02 9.27 8.61
CA GLU A 54 28.95 10.16 7.90
C GLU A 54 30.39 9.59 7.87
N ALA A 55 30.82 8.88 8.92
CA ALA A 55 32.14 8.25 8.96
C ALA A 55 32.26 7.11 7.92
N TYR A 56 31.24 6.24 7.79
CA TYR A 56 31.22 5.20 6.74
C TYR A 56 31.23 5.81 5.34
N ALA A 57 30.37 6.79 5.09
CA ALA A 57 30.30 7.48 3.80
C ALA A 57 31.64 8.15 3.45
N SER A 58 32.31 8.78 4.41
CA SER A 58 33.61 9.41 4.26
C SER A 58 34.71 8.39 3.92
N MET A 59 34.74 7.25 4.61
CA MET A 59 35.72 6.18 4.34
C MET A 59 35.51 5.60 2.93
N ALA A 60 34.28 5.27 2.55
CA ALA A 60 33.98 4.79 1.21
C ALA A 60 34.36 5.82 0.12
N HIS A 61 34.12 7.11 0.36
CA HIS A 61 34.53 8.18 -0.53
C HIS A 61 36.05 8.29 -0.69
N GLN A 62 36.80 8.15 0.39
CA GLN A 62 38.28 8.18 0.37
C GLN A 62 38.87 7.00 -0.44
N ILE A 63 38.28 5.80 -0.31
CA ILE A 63 38.67 4.63 -1.11
C ILE A 63 38.39 4.90 -2.59
N ALA A 64 37.18 5.43 -2.91
CA ALA A 64 36.82 5.80 -4.28
C ALA A 64 37.75 6.86 -4.87
N LYS A 65 38.16 7.86 -4.09
CA LYS A 65 39.12 8.88 -4.48
C LYS A 65 40.49 8.28 -4.80
N SER A 66 40.98 7.34 -3.99
CA SER A 66 42.26 6.61 -4.22
C SER A 66 42.17 5.76 -5.50
N LYS A 67 41.08 5.03 -5.70
CA LYS A 67 40.80 4.28 -6.94
C LYS A 67 40.91 5.18 -8.18
N THR A 68 40.22 6.32 -8.18
CA THR A 68 40.22 7.26 -9.31
C THR A 68 41.61 7.88 -9.56
N ALA A 69 42.32 8.21 -8.50
CA ALA A 69 43.65 8.80 -8.63
C ALA A 69 44.67 7.80 -9.23
N LEU A 70 44.68 6.55 -8.76
CA LEU A 70 45.54 5.48 -9.33
C LEU A 70 45.19 5.18 -10.79
N GLU A 71 43.91 5.14 -11.10
CA GLU A 71 43.42 4.96 -12.47
C GLU A 71 43.87 6.10 -13.42
N ALA A 72 43.85 7.36 -12.96
CA ALA A 72 44.31 8.50 -13.74
C ALA A 72 45.79 8.42 -14.05
N VAL A 73 46.63 8.06 -13.06
CA VAL A 73 48.08 7.86 -13.25
C VAL A 73 48.36 6.73 -14.25
N GLY A 74 47.67 5.58 -14.11
CA GLY A 74 47.80 4.45 -15.03
C GLY A 74 47.44 4.81 -16.47
N LYS A 75 46.38 5.58 -16.68
CA LYS A 75 45.96 6.09 -18.01
C LYS A 75 47.03 7.02 -18.62
N GLU A 76 47.57 7.92 -17.83
CA GLU A 76 48.65 8.83 -18.30
C GLU A 76 49.88 8.05 -18.75
N ILE A 77 50.33 7.06 -17.95
CA ILE A 77 51.46 6.20 -18.28
C ILE A 77 51.17 5.39 -19.55
N SER A 78 49.98 4.77 -19.63
CA SER A 78 49.59 3.98 -20.79
C SER A 78 49.56 4.80 -22.08
N ALA A 79 49.16 6.06 -22.00
CA ALA A 79 49.15 6.98 -23.14
C ALA A 79 50.56 7.32 -23.63
N LYS A 80 51.57 7.36 -22.70
CA LYS A 80 52.98 7.71 -23.02
C LYS A 80 53.81 6.51 -23.47
N GLN A 81 53.43 5.29 -23.09
CA GLN A 81 54.24 4.08 -23.30
C GLN A 81 53.47 3.04 -24.13
N LYS A 82 53.57 3.10 -25.45
CA LYS A 82 52.87 2.19 -26.38
C LYS A 82 53.28 0.72 -26.28
N GLU A 83 54.45 0.42 -25.71
CA GLU A 83 55.02 -0.94 -25.71
C GLU A 83 54.64 -1.81 -24.51
N ILE A 84 54.13 -1.21 -23.42
CA ILE A 84 53.75 -1.95 -22.19
C ILE A 84 52.26 -1.80 -21.82
N PRO A 85 51.34 -1.53 -22.75
CA PRO A 85 49.96 -1.20 -22.39
C PRO A 85 49.24 -2.36 -21.73
N LYS A 86 49.52 -3.61 -22.11
CA LYS A 86 48.84 -4.80 -21.55
C LYS A 86 49.13 -5.02 -20.06
N LEU A 87 50.38 -4.83 -19.65
CA LEU A 87 50.76 -4.99 -18.21
C LEU A 87 50.20 -3.86 -17.37
N ILE A 88 50.28 -2.62 -17.88
CA ILE A 88 49.70 -1.45 -17.22
C ILE A 88 48.16 -1.59 -17.11
N ASP A 89 47.50 -1.99 -18.17
CA ASP A 89 46.04 -2.15 -18.19
C ASP A 89 45.59 -3.29 -17.26
N ALA A 90 46.34 -4.41 -17.23
CA ALA A 90 46.05 -5.51 -16.30
C ALA A 90 46.15 -5.05 -14.84
N GLU A 91 47.25 -4.31 -14.49
CA GLU A 91 47.48 -3.84 -13.14
C GLU A 91 46.45 -2.75 -12.74
N ARG A 92 46.15 -1.82 -13.65
CA ARG A 92 45.06 -0.85 -13.44
C ARG A 92 43.74 -1.54 -13.13
N LYS A 93 43.38 -2.56 -13.93
CA LYS A 93 42.15 -3.32 -13.73
C LYS A 93 42.16 -4.04 -12.38
N ARG A 94 43.24 -4.72 -12.04
CA ARG A 94 43.41 -5.40 -10.75
C ARG A 94 43.18 -4.45 -9.59
N VAL A 95 43.87 -3.29 -9.61
CA VAL A 95 43.74 -2.27 -8.56
C VAL A 95 42.34 -1.69 -8.50
N TRP A 96 41.77 -1.39 -9.66
CA TRP A 96 40.39 -0.91 -9.74
C TRP A 96 39.39 -1.89 -9.08
N ASP A 97 39.45 -3.17 -9.50
CA ASP A 97 38.55 -4.20 -9.00
C ASP A 97 38.71 -4.40 -7.48
N THR A 98 39.96 -4.36 -7.00
CA THR A 98 40.27 -4.49 -5.57
C THR A 98 39.72 -3.32 -4.75
N LEU A 99 39.96 -2.09 -5.19
CA LEU A 99 39.47 -0.89 -4.50
C LEU A 99 37.92 -0.78 -4.57
N GLU A 100 37.33 -1.22 -5.67
CA GLU A 100 35.87 -1.30 -5.79
C GLU A 100 35.29 -2.32 -4.79
N SER A 101 35.94 -3.48 -4.63
CA SER A 101 35.52 -4.47 -3.63
C SER A 101 35.58 -3.90 -2.22
N TRP A 102 36.71 -3.22 -1.87
CA TRP A 102 36.83 -2.60 -0.54
C TRP A 102 35.88 -1.44 -0.33
N GLN A 103 35.58 -0.64 -1.34
CA GLN A 103 34.54 0.40 -1.28
C GLN A 103 33.17 -0.21 -0.96
N LYS A 104 32.82 -1.31 -1.63
CA LYS A 104 31.56 -2.03 -1.37
C LYS A 104 31.54 -2.64 0.03
N GLU A 105 32.67 -3.23 0.48
CA GLU A 105 32.79 -3.79 1.82
C GLU A 105 32.53 -2.73 2.91
N VAL A 106 33.18 -1.56 2.79
CA VAL A 106 33.00 -0.47 3.76
C VAL A 106 31.61 0.15 3.69
N ARG A 107 31.05 0.26 2.48
CA ARG A 107 29.74 0.87 2.29
C ARG A 107 28.59 -0.04 2.72
N LYS A 108 28.77 -1.36 2.64
CA LYS A 108 27.71 -2.34 2.91
C LYS A 108 26.96 -2.12 4.23
N PRO A 109 27.60 -1.89 5.39
CA PRO A 109 26.87 -1.66 6.63
C PRO A 109 25.96 -0.41 6.58
N LEU A 110 26.38 0.64 5.86
CA LEU A 110 25.58 1.84 5.67
C LEU A 110 24.38 1.56 4.75
N ASP A 111 24.61 0.84 3.66
CA ASP A 111 23.56 0.48 2.71
C ASP A 111 22.53 -0.48 3.38
N ASP A 112 23.00 -1.46 4.15
CA ASP A 112 22.16 -2.38 4.92
C ASP A 112 21.32 -1.62 5.97
N TRP A 113 21.95 -0.66 6.69
CA TRP A 113 21.24 0.20 7.64
C TRP A 113 20.18 1.07 6.93
N GLN A 114 20.54 1.70 5.81
CA GLN A 114 19.61 2.53 5.04
C GLN A 114 18.41 1.71 4.55
N ALA A 115 18.67 0.51 4.01
CA ALA A 115 17.61 -0.38 3.57
C ALA A 115 16.65 -0.80 4.72
N ALA A 116 17.23 -1.07 5.91
CA ALA A 116 16.43 -1.41 7.09
C ALA A 116 15.57 -0.22 7.55
N GLU A 117 16.16 1.00 7.53
CA GLU A 117 15.44 2.23 7.90
C GLU A 117 14.33 2.56 6.91
N ASP A 118 14.62 2.47 5.60
CA ASP A 118 13.63 2.68 4.56
C ASP A 118 12.46 1.68 4.67
N ALA A 119 12.77 0.40 4.97
CA ALA A 119 11.75 -0.62 5.21
C ALA A 119 10.91 -0.33 6.47
N ARG A 120 11.54 0.15 7.56
CA ARG A 120 10.85 0.56 8.79
C ARG A 120 9.87 1.70 8.51
N VAL A 121 10.35 2.76 7.87
CA VAL A 121 9.52 3.92 7.50
C VAL A 121 8.39 3.52 6.55
N ALA A 122 8.69 2.70 5.54
CA ALA A 122 7.67 2.20 4.61
C ALA A 122 6.57 1.42 5.34
N LYS A 123 6.94 0.53 6.28
CA LYS A 123 5.97 -0.25 7.08
C LYS A 123 4.98 0.67 7.82
N HIS A 124 5.47 1.75 8.45
CA HIS A 124 4.60 2.68 9.17
C HIS A 124 3.71 3.48 8.21
N ASN A 125 4.26 3.97 7.11
CA ASN A 125 3.48 4.67 6.09
C ASN A 125 2.40 3.77 5.46
N ASP A 126 2.73 2.50 5.18
CA ASP A 126 1.77 1.51 4.68
C ASP A 126 0.64 1.26 5.69
N GLY A 127 0.99 1.17 6.98
CA GLY A 127 0.00 1.05 8.06
C GLY A 127 -0.93 2.27 8.14
N ILE A 128 -0.39 3.48 8.05
CA ILE A 128 -1.17 4.72 7.99
C ILE A 128 -2.08 4.73 6.76
N GLN A 129 -1.54 4.34 5.61
CA GLN A 129 -2.32 4.28 4.38
C GLN A 129 -3.44 3.23 4.47
N GLN A 130 -3.17 2.07 5.05
CA GLN A 130 -4.19 1.05 5.30
C GLN A 130 -5.34 1.59 6.16
N ILE A 131 -5.04 2.35 7.22
CA ILE A 131 -6.06 3.00 8.05
C ILE A 131 -6.91 3.99 7.22
N LYS A 132 -6.28 4.78 6.34
CA LYS A 132 -6.99 5.70 5.44
C LYS A 132 -7.90 4.94 4.47
N ASP A 133 -7.39 3.88 3.87
CA ASP A 133 -8.10 3.09 2.86
C ASP A 133 -9.31 2.36 3.44
N MET A 134 -9.26 1.93 4.70
CA MET A 134 -10.41 1.34 5.40
C MET A 134 -11.63 2.28 5.48
N ALA A 135 -11.42 3.59 5.43
CA ALA A 135 -12.49 4.59 5.44
C ALA A 135 -12.95 5.01 4.03
N LEU A 136 -12.49 4.33 2.98
CA LEU A 136 -12.85 4.59 1.59
C LEU A 136 -13.73 3.46 1.05
N PHE A 137 -14.84 3.81 0.44
CA PHE A 137 -15.73 2.88 -0.25
C PHE A 137 -15.92 3.34 -1.71
N GLY A 138 -15.84 2.41 -2.65
CA GLY A 138 -16.09 2.71 -4.06
C GLY A 138 -17.58 2.94 -4.35
N ASP A 139 -18.44 2.21 -3.65
CA ASP A 139 -19.90 2.30 -3.73
C ASP A 139 -20.51 2.57 -2.35
N MET A 140 -21.83 2.84 -2.31
CA MET A 140 -22.56 3.02 -1.05
C MET A 140 -22.68 1.69 -0.29
N PRO A 141 -21.92 1.47 0.80
CA PRO A 141 -21.95 0.21 1.53
C PRO A 141 -23.22 0.08 2.39
N PRO A 142 -23.67 -1.15 2.70
CA PRO A 142 -24.67 -1.38 3.75
C PRO A 142 -24.16 -0.95 5.14
N ALA A 143 -25.07 -0.53 6.02
CA ALA A 143 -24.75 -0.13 7.39
C ALA A 143 -23.96 -1.22 8.15
N SER A 144 -24.30 -2.50 7.95
CA SER A 144 -23.62 -3.63 8.56
C SER A 144 -22.14 -3.78 8.14
N VAL A 145 -21.80 -3.43 6.90
CA VAL A 145 -20.42 -3.43 6.40
C VAL A 145 -19.62 -2.30 7.05
N VAL A 146 -20.22 -1.09 7.12
CA VAL A 146 -19.58 0.06 7.79
C VAL A 146 -19.33 -0.24 9.26
N ALA A 147 -20.30 -0.83 9.97
CA ALA A 147 -20.16 -1.22 11.38
C ALA A 147 -19.00 -2.21 11.58
N ARG A 148 -18.84 -3.20 10.70
CA ARG A 148 -17.73 -4.15 10.76
C ARG A 148 -16.39 -3.45 10.55
N VAL A 149 -16.27 -2.57 9.54
CA VAL A 149 -15.03 -1.82 9.30
C VAL A 149 -14.66 -0.94 10.50
N ILE A 150 -15.64 -0.34 11.20
CA ILE A 150 -15.38 0.39 12.46
C ILE A 150 -14.75 -0.54 13.49
N THR A 151 -15.31 -1.74 13.69
CA THR A 151 -14.78 -2.71 14.64
C THR A 151 -13.35 -3.14 14.29
N ASP A 152 -13.10 -3.41 13.01
CA ASP A 152 -11.77 -3.80 12.51
C ASP A 152 -10.75 -2.66 12.71
N LEU A 153 -11.16 -1.42 12.44
CA LEU A 153 -10.32 -0.25 12.64
C LEU A 153 -10.07 0.04 14.13
N GLU A 154 -11.06 -0.13 14.99
CA GLU A 154 -10.91 0.01 16.46
C GLU A 154 -9.91 -1.02 17.00
N ALA A 155 -9.86 -2.23 16.44
CA ALA A 155 -8.95 -3.29 16.84
C ALA A 155 -7.47 -3.02 16.49
N ILE A 156 -7.17 -2.09 15.57
CA ILE A 156 -5.80 -1.69 15.28
C ILE A 156 -5.22 -0.97 16.50
N ALA A 157 -4.23 -1.57 17.15
CA ALA A 157 -3.53 -0.95 18.27
C ALA A 157 -2.62 0.19 17.76
N ILE A 158 -2.72 1.35 18.38
CA ILE A 158 -1.80 2.47 18.17
C ILE A 158 -1.05 2.65 19.50
N ASP A 159 0.14 2.11 19.56
CA ASP A 159 1.00 2.08 20.74
C ASP A 159 2.45 2.46 20.39
N ASP A 160 3.37 2.32 21.33
CA ASP A 160 4.77 2.68 21.17
C ASP A 160 5.48 1.97 20.00
N SER A 161 4.90 0.90 19.43
CA SER A 161 5.44 0.22 18.25
C SER A 161 5.35 1.07 16.97
N TRP A 162 4.59 2.15 16.99
CA TRP A 162 4.51 3.12 15.90
C TRP A 162 5.61 4.19 15.93
N GLU A 163 6.43 4.20 16.99
CA GLU A 163 7.60 5.07 17.14
C GLU A 163 7.26 6.56 16.87
N GLU A 164 8.00 7.25 16.02
CA GLU A 164 7.75 8.66 15.65
C GLU A 164 6.44 8.87 14.88
N PHE A 165 5.84 7.82 14.31
CA PHE A 165 4.58 7.86 13.57
C PHE A 165 3.34 7.75 14.47
N LEU A 166 3.51 7.49 15.76
CA LEU A 166 2.41 7.26 16.71
C LEU A 166 1.36 8.36 16.68
N ALA A 167 1.79 9.61 16.74
CA ALA A 167 0.88 10.75 16.77
C ALA A 167 0.09 10.89 15.45
N GLU A 168 0.75 10.69 14.31
CA GLU A 168 0.10 10.74 13.01
C GLU A 168 -0.88 9.57 12.84
N ALA A 169 -0.48 8.35 13.19
CA ALA A 169 -1.33 7.17 13.11
C ALA A 169 -2.59 7.32 13.98
N ALA A 170 -2.44 7.83 15.22
CA ALA A 170 -3.56 8.10 16.11
C ALA A 170 -4.53 9.12 15.51
N GLN A 171 -4.02 10.23 15.01
CA GLN A 171 -4.84 11.27 14.39
C GLN A 171 -5.59 10.76 13.16
N ILE A 172 -4.93 9.99 12.31
CA ILE A 172 -5.55 9.41 11.11
C ILE A 172 -6.62 8.38 11.49
N LYS A 173 -6.36 7.53 12.49
CA LYS A 173 -7.34 6.58 13.01
C LYS A 173 -8.59 7.29 13.53
N ASP A 174 -8.42 8.35 14.34
CA ASP A 174 -9.54 9.13 14.88
C ASP A 174 -10.37 9.79 13.77
N GLN A 175 -9.71 10.36 12.77
CA GLN A 175 -10.39 10.95 11.61
C GLN A 175 -11.15 9.89 10.79
N ALA A 176 -10.57 8.73 10.57
CA ALA A 176 -11.20 7.63 9.87
C ALA A 176 -12.44 7.11 10.63
N LEU A 177 -12.30 6.90 11.94
CA LEU A 177 -13.42 6.51 12.81
C LEU A 177 -14.55 7.54 12.82
N ALA A 178 -14.22 8.83 12.89
CA ALA A 178 -15.23 9.89 12.84
C ALA A 178 -16.02 9.87 11.52
N LYS A 179 -15.33 9.70 10.38
CA LYS A 179 -15.96 9.58 9.05
C LYS A 179 -16.85 8.34 8.96
N LEU A 180 -16.34 7.19 9.41
CA LEU A 180 -17.09 5.94 9.37
C LEU A 180 -18.33 5.97 10.26
N ARG A 181 -18.26 6.57 11.45
CA ARG A 181 -19.41 6.73 12.35
C ARG A 181 -20.48 7.64 11.77
N ALA A 182 -20.07 8.73 11.11
CA ALA A 182 -21.01 9.61 10.40
C ALA A 182 -21.70 8.86 9.24
N LEU A 183 -20.92 8.12 8.44
CA LEU A 183 -21.43 7.29 7.36
C LEU A 183 -22.38 6.20 7.89
N LEU A 184 -22.05 5.54 9.00
CA LEU A 184 -22.91 4.52 9.61
C LEU A 184 -24.27 5.10 9.98
N ALA A 185 -24.30 6.28 10.62
CA ALA A 185 -25.55 6.95 10.98
C ALA A 185 -26.39 7.28 9.74
N GLU A 186 -25.79 7.82 8.71
CA GLU A 186 -26.45 8.12 7.43
C GLU A 186 -27.02 6.85 6.78
N ARG A 187 -26.23 5.77 6.71
CA ARG A 187 -26.67 4.51 6.10
C ARG A 187 -27.77 3.84 6.90
N THR A 188 -27.68 3.86 8.22
CA THR A 188 -28.73 3.31 9.10
C THR A 188 -30.07 4.04 8.89
N GLN A 189 -30.01 5.37 8.82
CA GLN A 189 -31.22 6.16 8.55
C GLN A 189 -31.79 5.86 7.16
N TYR A 190 -30.93 5.84 6.14
CA TYR A 190 -31.37 5.52 4.78
C TYR A 190 -32.02 4.14 4.67
N GLU A 191 -31.40 3.10 5.28
CA GLU A 191 -31.93 1.74 5.28
C GLU A 191 -33.29 1.66 6.02
N ALA A 192 -33.44 2.40 7.14
CA ALA A 192 -34.70 2.50 7.86
C ALA A 192 -35.79 3.17 7.01
N ASP A 193 -35.46 4.29 6.35
CA ASP A 193 -36.40 4.99 5.46
C ASP A 193 -36.84 4.12 4.28
N GLN A 194 -35.90 3.35 3.70
CA GLN A 194 -36.23 2.40 2.61
C GLN A 194 -37.11 1.25 3.10
N ALA A 195 -36.86 0.73 4.30
CA ALA A 195 -37.68 -0.32 4.89
C ALA A 195 -39.13 0.20 5.18
N GLU A 196 -39.24 1.40 5.75
CA GLU A 196 -40.57 2.03 5.97
C GLU A 196 -41.31 2.27 4.66
N LEU A 197 -40.62 2.77 3.63
CA LEU A 197 -41.23 2.98 2.32
C LEU A 197 -41.69 1.66 1.69
N ALA A 198 -40.88 0.60 1.80
CA ALA A 198 -41.24 -0.73 1.32
C ALA A 198 -42.46 -1.28 2.06
N GLN A 199 -42.52 -1.12 3.39
CA GLN A 199 -43.67 -1.52 4.20
C GLN A 199 -44.93 -0.77 3.80
N ARG A 200 -44.87 0.56 3.67
CA ARG A 200 -46.01 1.37 3.22
C ARG A 200 -46.52 0.98 1.84
N ARG A 201 -45.60 0.64 0.91
CA ARG A 201 -45.96 0.13 -0.42
C ARG A 201 -46.70 -1.22 -0.34
N ALA A 202 -46.17 -2.14 0.46
CA ALA A 202 -46.79 -3.45 0.66
C ALA A 202 -48.15 -3.35 1.31
N GLU A 203 -48.36 -2.47 2.30
CA GLU A 203 -49.63 -2.19 2.94
C GLU A 203 -50.63 -1.59 1.95
N ALA A 204 -50.22 -0.62 1.13
CA ALA A 204 -51.05 -0.01 0.11
C ALA A 204 -51.47 -1.01 -0.98
N GLU A 205 -50.54 -1.87 -1.43
CA GLU A 205 -50.85 -2.95 -2.38
C GLU A 205 -51.83 -3.96 -1.79
N ALA A 206 -51.64 -4.37 -0.54
CA ALA A 206 -52.54 -5.28 0.16
C ALA A 206 -53.91 -4.67 0.34
N GLN A 207 -54.01 -3.37 0.66
CA GLN A 207 -55.30 -2.68 0.76
C GLN A 207 -55.99 -2.58 -0.61
N ALA A 208 -55.26 -2.18 -1.66
CA ALA A 208 -55.80 -2.12 -3.00
C ALA A 208 -56.28 -3.50 -3.52
N GLN A 209 -55.63 -4.58 -3.09
CA GLN A 209 -56.09 -5.94 -3.41
C GLN A 209 -57.39 -6.27 -2.66
N ARG A 210 -57.49 -5.96 -1.36
CA ARG A 210 -58.71 -6.15 -0.57
C ARG A 210 -59.89 -5.37 -1.17
N ASP A 211 -59.66 -4.12 -1.58
CA ASP A 211 -60.68 -3.28 -2.18
C ASP A 211 -61.15 -3.85 -3.51
N ARG A 212 -60.24 -4.36 -4.35
CA ARG A 212 -60.58 -5.08 -5.60
C ARG A 212 -61.39 -6.34 -5.34
N ASP A 213 -60.98 -7.15 -4.38
CA ASP A 213 -61.65 -8.40 -4.02
C ASP A 213 -63.07 -8.11 -3.47
N ALA A 214 -63.20 -7.06 -2.63
CA ALA A 214 -64.51 -6.61 -2.12
C ALA A 214 -65.41 -6.11 -3.25
N GLU A 215 -64.90 -5.37 -4.21
CA GLU A 215 -65.65 -4.91 -5.36
C GLU A 215 -66.11 -6.08 -6.25
N ILE A 216 -65.23 -7.05 -6.52
CA ILE A 216 -65.58 -8.27 -7.26
C ILE A 216 -66.66 -9.04 -6.52
N ALA A 217 -66.56 -9.20 -5.20
CA ALA A 217 -67.61 -9.86 -4.40
C ALA A 217 -68.94 -9.12 -4.42
N ARG A 218 -68.89 -7.78 -4.35
CA ARG A 218 -70.12 -6.93 -4.45
C ARG A 218 -70.78 -7.11 -5.80
N VAL A 219 -70.04 -7.01 -6.90
CA VAL A 219 -70.56 -7.20 -8.25
C VAL A 219 -71.17 -8.60 -8.45
N ALA A 220 -70.47 -9.63 -7.98
CA ALA A 220 -70.92 -11.01 -8.04
C ALA A 220 -72.24 -11.22 -7.24
N ALA A 221 -72.36 -10.64 -6.05
CA ALA A 221 -73.55 -10.70 -5.22
C ALA A 221 -74.75 -9.97 -5.90
N GLU A 222 -74.51 -8.81 -6.51
CA GLU A 222 -75.51 -8.08 -7.25
C GLU A 222 -75.98 -8.86 -8.48
N GLN A 223 -75.07 -9.45 -9.24
CA GLN A 223 -75.44 -10.32 -10.38
C GLN A 223 -76.23 -11.55 -9.94
N ALA A 224 -75.86 -12.21 -8.85
CA ALA A 224 -76.59 -13.33 -8.30
C ALA A 224 -77.98 -12.95 -7.87
N ARG A 225 -78.18 -11.75 -7.26
CA ARG A 225 -79.48 -11.23 -6.88
C ARG A 225 -80.36 -10.95 -8.11
N LEU A 226 -79.84 -10.24 -9.13
CA LEU A 226 -80.53 -9.99 -10.38
C LEU A 226 -80.91 -11.29 -11.07
N HIS A 227 -80.03 -12.27 -11.12
CA HIS A 227 -80.31 -13.59 -11.70
C HIS A 227 -81.43 -14.31 -10.93
N SER A 228 -81.42 -14.28 -9.59
CA SER A 228 -82.48 -14.87 -8.77
C SER A 228 -83.85 -14.15 -8.95
N GLU A 229 -83.82 -12.81 -9.05
CA GLU A 229 -85.02 -12.02 -9.34
C GLU A 229 -85.61 -12.34 -10.73
N GLN A 230 -84.79 -12.47 -11.76
CA GLN A 230 -85.20 -12.90 -13.11
C GLN A 230 -85.79 -14.32 -13.12
N GLN A 231 -85.13 -15.26 -12.41
CA GLN A 231 -85.67 -16.62 -12.28
C GLN A 231 -87.08 -16.62 -11.61
N ALA A 232 -87.17 -15.92 -10.48
CA ALA A 232 -88.46 -15.80 -9.77
C ALA A 232 -89.56 -15.12 -10.63
N GLN A 233 -89.17 -14.15 -11.46
CA GLN A 233 -90.08 -13.50 -12.38
C GLN A 233 -90.53 -14.45 -13.51
N ALA A 234 -89.59 -15.19 -14.13
CA ALA A 234 -89.88 -16.21 -15.13
C ALA A 234 -90.74 -17.36 -14.58
N GLU A 235 -90.58 -17.78 -13.33
CA GLU A 235 -91.44 -18.77 -12.67
C GLU A 235 -92.84 -18.24 -12.45
N ARG A 236 -92.97 -16.97 -12.07
CA ARG A 236 -94.29 -16.33 -11.93
C ARG A 236 -95.04 -16.22 -13.27
N GLU A 237 -94.34 -15.83 -14.33
CA GLU A 237 -94.90 -15.75 -15.67
C GLU A 237 -95.32 -17.13 -16.21
N ASN A 238 -94.51 -18.16 -15.95
CA ASN A 238 -94.83 -19.54 -16.35
C ASN A 238 -96.00 -20.11 -15.56
N CYS A 239 -96.16 -19.76 -14.27
CA CYS A 239 -97.31 -20.15 -13.45
C CYS A 239 -98.63 -19.46 -13.90
N GLN A 240 -98.53 -18.25 -14.46
CA GLN A 240 -99.69 -17.53 -15.00
C GLN A 240 -100.11 -18.04 -16.38
N GLN A 241 -99.27 -18.73 -17.12
CA GLN A 241 -99.51 -19.30 -18.44
C GLN A 241 -99.98 -20.78 -18.42
N ALA A 242 -100.02 -21.41 -17.24
CA ALA A 242 -100.50 -22.76 -17.13
C ALA A 242 -102.04 -22.78 -17.44
N PRO A 243 -102.49 -23.52 -18.44
CA PRO A 243 -103.91 -23.57 -18.75
C PRO A 243 -104.64 -24.30 -17.65
N GLU A 244 -105.75 -23.68 -17.22
CA GLU A 244 -106.75 -24.24 -16.30
C GLU A 244 -107.28 -25.54 -16.89
N GLN A 245 -106.85 -26.69 -16.37
CA GLN A 245 -107.42 -27.96 -16.71
C GLN A 245 -108.78 -28.06 -16.01
N VAL A 246 -109.84 -27.85 -16.73
CA VAL A 246 -111.23 -28.12 -16.30
C VAL A 246 -111.40 -29.64 -16.20
N PRO A 247 -111.80 -30.18 -15.06
CA PRO A 247 -112.15 -31.60 -14.99
C PRO A 247 -113.60 -31.81 -15.52
N PHE A 248 -113.78 -32.75 -16.40
CA PHE A 248 -115.07 -33.42 -16.67
C PHE A 248 -115.15 -34.69 -15.89
#